data_94876af4c7c1b3c27cc5a08a8d3480f3
#
_entry.id   94876af4c7c1b3c27cc5a08a8d3480f3
#
_cell.length_a   1.000
_cell.length_b   1.000
_cell.length_c   1.000
_cell.angle_alpha   90.00
_cell.angle_beta   90.00
_cell.angle_gamma   90.00
#
_symmetry.space_group_name_H-M   'P 1'
#
loop_
_entity.id
_entity.type
_entity.pdbx_description
1 polymer ?
#
loop_
_entity_poly.entity_id
_entity_poly.type
_entity_poly.pdbx_seq_one_letter_code
_entity_poly.pdbx_strand_id
1 'polypeptide(L)'
;GELLLSGGQVIAGYLKNEEKNREAFVEVNGTKFYRTGDICIRENGLYFYLGRKDYQVKIRGFRVELSEIEHHIASFYENRRVVAMAAHDTTGNDVIVAAIEGSEDAVHELGEYLKSKMPFYMIPSEFRFISAFPLNNNGKINRREINNLVLGHD
;
A
#
# COMPACT_ATOMS: atom_id res chain seq x y z
N GLY A 1 16.43 -5.12 -2.08
CA GLY A 1 16.33 -3.80 -2.78
C GLY A 1 15.21 -3.75 -3.79
N GLU A 2 14.96 -2.57 -4.37
CA GLU A 2 13.98 -2.41 -5.44
C GLU A 2 14.44 -3.14 -6.70
N LEU A 3 13.57 -3.94 -7.32
CA LEU A 3 13.83 -4.61 -8.59
C LEU A 3 13.82 -3.58 -9.73
N LEU A 4 14.89 -3.57 -10.51
CA LEU A 4 15.03 -2.72 -11.69
C LEU A 4 15.04 -3.57 -12.95
N LEU A 5 14.34 -3.15 -14.00
CA LEU A 5 14.27 -3.83 -15.29
C LEU A 5 14.91 -2.98 -16.38
N SER A 6 15.67 -3.62 -17.28
CA SER A 6 16.22 -3.00 -18.47
C SER A 6 16.07 -3.90 -19.69
N GLY A 7 16.29 -3.36 -20.88
CA GLY A 7 16.25 -4.11 -22.15
C GLY A 7 15.09 -3.71 -23.06
N GLY A 8 14.93 -4.46 -24.15
CA GLY A 8 14.01 -4.11 -25.24
C GLY A 8 12.50 -4.09 -24.91
N GLN A 9 12.11 -4.64 -23.78
CA GLN A 9 10.71 -4.60 -23.29
C GLN A 9 10.41 -3.39 -22.40
N VAL A 10 11.43 -2.59 -22.05
CA VAL A 10 11.25 -1.37 -21.26
C VAL A 10 10.89 -0.23 -22.21
N ILE A 11 9.73 0.41 -22.00
CA ILE A 11 9.27 1.54 -22.80
C ILE A 11 10.24 2.72 -22.72
N ALA A 12 10.26 3.56 -23.78
CA ALA A 12 11.11 4.75 -23.80
C ALA A 12 10.73 5.78 -22.73
N GLY A 13 9.46 5.80 -22.31
CA GLY A 13 8.94 6.69 -21.27
C GLY A 13 7.44 6.89 -21.39
N TYR A 14 6.88 7.62 -20.43
CA TYR A 14 5.50 8.09 -20.44
C TYR A 14 5.39 9.34 -21.32
N LEU A 15 4.44 9.32 -22.24
CA LEU A 15 4.25 10.41 -23.21
C LEU A 15 3.88 11.72 -22.50
N LYS A 16 4.65 12.80 -22.79
CA LYS A 16 4.41 14.15 -22.24
C LYS A 16 4.29 14.22 -20.71
N ASN A 17 4.95 13.32 -20.00
CA ASN A 17 4.93 13.28 -18.53
C ASN A 17 6.36 13.13 -17.98
N GLU A 18 7.09 14.26 -17.94
CA GLU A 18 8.49 14.29 -17.51
C GLU A 18 8.65 13.96 -16.02
N GLU A 19 7.69 14.36 -15.18
CA GLU A 19 7.70 14.05 -13.75
C GLU A 19 7.62 12.55 -13.52
N LYS A 20 6.63 11.89 -14.13
CA LYS A 20 6.49 10.44 -14.09
C LYS A 20 7.72 9.71 -14.65
N ASN A 21 8.34 10.26 -15.70
CA ASN A 21 9.55 9.69 -16.27
C ASN A 21 10.72 9.74 -15.28
N ARG A 22 10.91 10.85 -14.56
CA ARG A 22 11.95 10.97 -13.53
C ARG A 22 11.74 10.01 -12.36
N GLU A 23 10.50 9.76 -12.00
CA GLU A 23 10.16 8.81 -10.92
C GLU A 23 10.34 7.36 -11.37
N ALA A 24 9.86 7.01 -12.57
CA ALA A 24 9.77 5.65 -13.05
C ALA A 24 11.07 5.09 -13.64
N PHE A 25 12.01 5.95 -14.00
CA PHE A 25 13.26 5.52 -14.64
C PHE A 25 14.49 6.04 -13.89
N VAL A 26 15.55 5.25 -13.95
CA VAL A 26 16.88 5.62 -13.43
C VAL A 26 17.94 5.16 -14.44
N GLU A 27 18.99 5.95 -14.59
CA GLU A 27 20.15 5.60 -15.42
C GLU A 27 21.29 5.13 -14.51
N VAL A 28 21.85 3.97 -14.80
CA VAL A 28 23.00 3.40 -14.11
C VAL A 28 24.02 2.95 -15.15
N ASN A 29 25.23 3.51 -15.12
CA ASN A 29 26.32 3.21 -16.07
C ASN A 29 25.89 3.29 -17.54
N GLY A 30 25.14 4.33 -17.92
CA GLY A 30 24.65 4.54 -19.28
C GLY A 30 23.50 3.62 -19.72
N THR A 31 22.99 2.79 -18.82
CA THR A 31 21.83 1.92 -19.07
C THR A 31 20.61 2.44 -18.35
N LYS A 32 19.51 2.61 -19.07
CA LYS A 32 18.20 3.01 -18.53
C LYS A 32 17.48 1.81 -17.92
N PHE A 33 17.04 1.97 -16.70
CA PHE A 33 16.25 0.98 -15.96
C PHE A 33 14.88 1.54 -15.60
N TYR A 34 13.87 0.69 -15.68
CA TYR A 34 12.54 0.93 -15.14
C TYR A 34 12.48 0.48 -13.68
N ARG A 35 11.96 1.34 -12.81
CA ARG A 35 11.72 1.07 -11.40
C ARG A 35 10.39 0.37 -11.27
N THR A 36 10.40 -0.90 -10.85
CA THR A 36 9.17 -1.69 -10.76
C THR A 36 8.32 -1.34 -9.54
N GLY A 37 8.95 -0.78 -8.51
CA GLY A 37 8.35 -0.63 -7.18
C GLY A 37 8.34 -1.93 -6.38
N ASP A 38 8.73 -3.06 -6.97
CA ASP A 38 8.79 -4.35 -6.28
C ASP A 38 10.08 -4.45 -5.46
N ILE A 39 9.96 -4.85 -4.21
CA ILE A 39 11.09 -5.11 -3.32
C ILE A 39 11.43 -6.59 -3.37
N CYS A 40 12.68 -6.89 -3.70
CA CYS A 40 13.20 -8.25 -3.80
C CYS A 40 14.48 -8.43 -2.99
N ILE A 41 14.75 -9.66 -2.58
CA ILE A 41 16.05 -10.13 -2.11
C ILE A 41 16.62 -11.10 -3.15
N ARG A 42 17.95 -11.08 -3.32
CA ARG A 42 18.64 -12.03 -4.20
C ARG A 42 19.43 -13.02 -3.36
N GLU A 43 19.09 -14.31 -3.50
CA GLU A 43 19.79 -15.41 -2.83
C GLU A 43 20.04 -16.54 -3.84
N ASN A 44 21.27 -17.07 -3.86
CA ASN A 44 21.67 -18.17 -4.76
C ASN A 44 21.32 -17.95 -6.25
N GLY A 45 21.37 -16.68 -6.72
CA GLY A 45 21.05 -16.32 -8.11
C GLY A 45 19.56 -16.15 -8.40
N LEU A 46 18.67 -16.46 -7.48
CA LEU A 46 17.23 -16.28 -7.60
C LEU A 46 16.78 -14.99 -6.92
N TYR A 47 15.70 -14.39 -7.45
CA TYR A 47 15.05 -13.25 -6.84
C TYR A 47 13.79 -13.70 -6.12
N PHE A 48 13.69 -13.32 -4.84
CA PHE A 48 12.51 -13.58 -4.01
C PHE A 48 11.78 -12.26 -3.77
N TYR A 49 10.51 -12.23 -4.16
CA TYR A 49 9.64 -11.07 -3.97
C TYR A 49 9.28 -10.91 -2.49
N LEU A 50 9.43 -9.70 -1.96
CA LEU A 50 9.13 -9.35 -0.56
C LEU A 50 7.91 -8.43 -0.41
N GLY A 51 7.46 -7.81 -1.50
CA GLY A 51 6.34 -6.87 -1.49
C GLY A 51 6.59 -5.65 -2.37
N ARG A 52 5.74 -4.64 -2.24
CA ARG A 52 5.86 -3.38 -2.99
C ARG A 52 6.31 -2.23 -2.10
N LYS A 53 7.11 -1.34 -2.69
CA LYS A 53 7.59 -0.10 -2.07
C LYS A 53 6.46 0.91 -1.83
N ASP A 54 5.48 0.92 -2.73
CA ASP A 54 4.37 1.87 -2.77
C ASP A 54 3.09 1.34 -2.10
N TYR A 55 3.18 0.20 -1.41
CA TYR A 55 2.04 -0.46 -0.74
C TYR A 55 0.85 -0.79 -1.66
N GLN A 56 1.06 -0.83 -2.97
CA GLN A 56 0.05 -1.31 -3.89
C GLN A 56 -0.20 -2.81 -3.69
N VAL A 57 -1.47 -3.19 -3.75
CA VAL A 57 -1.91 -4.57 -3.60
C VAL A 57 -2.84 -4.98 -4.74
N LYS A 58 -3.02 -6.28 -4.95
CA LYS A 58 -4.07 -6.81 -5.82
C LYS A 58 -5.21 -7.29 -4.93
N ILE A 59 -6.39 -6.71 -5.09
CA ILE A 59 -7.61 -7.11 -4.40
C ILE A 59 -8.61 -7.58 -5.44
N ARG A 60 -8.98 -8.84 -5.42
CA ARG A 60 -9.92 -9.45 -6.39
C ARG A 60 -9.57 -9.15 -7.86
N GLY A 61 -8.26 -9.10 -8.17
CA GLY A 61 -7.75 -8.79 -9.51
C GLY A 61 -7.59 -7.31 -9.85
N PHE A 62 -8.09 -6.40 -9.02
CA PHE A 62 -7.91 -4.96 -9.16
C PHE A 62 -6.61 -4.49 -8.50
N ARG A 63 -5.90 -3.57 -9.16
CA ARG A 63 -4.75 -2.88 -8.58
C ARG A 63 -5.24 -1.76 -7.69
N VAL A 64 -4.92 -1.82 -6.40
CA VAL A 64 -5.40 -0.89 -5.37
C VAL A 64 -4.21 -0.18 -4.73
N GLU A 65 -4.32 1.14 -4.65
CA GLU A 65 -3.41 2.02 -3.90
C GLU A 65 -3.93 2.15 -2.45
N LEU A 66 -3.28 1.49 -1.50
CA LEU A 66 -3.72 1.55 -0.09
C LEU A 66 -3.66 2.98 0.47
N SER A 67 -2.73 3.80 -0.01
CA SER A 67 -2.60 5.21 0.39
C SER A 67 -3.82 6.07 0.02
N GLU A 68 -4.53 5.76 -1.07
CA GLU A 68 -5.76 6.43 -1.45
C GLU A 68 -6.88 6.15 -0.43
N ILE A 69 -6.99 4.90 0.00
CA ILE A 69 -7.94 4.50 1.04
C ILE A 69 -7.62 5.20 2.36
N GLU A 70 -6.34 5.21 2.77
CA GLU A 70 -5.87 5.90 3.97
C GLU A 70 -6.21 7.40 3.92
N HIS A 71 -6.01 8.04 2.76
CA HIS A 71 -6.33 9.45 2.57
C HIS A 71 -7.82 9.74 2.78
N HIS A 72 -8.70 8.93 2.18
CA HIS A 72 -10.14 9.13 2.34
C HIS A 72 -10.61 8.90 3.77
N ILE A 73 -10.12 7.86 4.45
CA ILE A 73 -10.47 7.61 5.86
C ILE A 73 -9.93 8.73 6.76
N ALA A 74 -8.68 9.15 6.57
CA ALA A 74 -8.09 10.25 7.32
C ALA A 74 -8.87 11.56 7.13
N SER A 75 -9.32 11.84 5.90
CA SER A 75 -10.14 13.03 5.58
C SER A 75 -11.50 13.02 6.28
N PHE A 76 -12.13 11.85 6.41
CA PHE A 76 -13.39 11.71 7.14
C PHE A 76 -13.23 12.02 8.64
N TYR A 77 -12.13 11.59 9.24
CA TYR A 77 -11.82 11.76 10.67
C TYR A 77 -10.92 12.97 10.98
N GLU A 78 -10.93 14.00 10.15
CA GLU A 78 -10.17 15.24 10.38
C GLU A 78 -8.65 14.99 10.66
N ASN A 79 -8.03 14.11 9.84
CA ASN A 79 -6.62 13.74 9.86
C ASN A 79 -6.18 12.75 10.95
N ARG A 80 -7.00 11.83 11.39
CA ARG A 80 -6.52 10.65 12.15
C ARG A 80 -5.48 9.87 11.33
N ARG A 81 -4.54 9.26 12.03
CA ARG A 81 -3.60 8.34 11.39
C ARG A 81 -4.33 7.05 10.99
N VAL A 82 -4.06 6.60 9.77
CA VAL A 82 -4.68 5.41 9.19
C VAL A 82 -3.62 4.55 8.53
N VAL A 83 -3.76 3.24 8.66
CA VAL A 83 -2.95 2.24 7.94
C VAL A 83 -3.90 1.23 7.31
N ALA A 84 -3.98 1.23 5.98
CA ALA A 84 -4.67 0.20 5.24
C ALA A 84 -3.70 -0.95 4.89
N MET A 85 -4.20 -2.17 4.90
CA MET A 85 -3.44 -3.39 4.64
C MET A 85 -4.27 -4.42 3.90
N ALA A 86 -3.62 -5.24 3.07
CA ALA A 86 -4.25 -6.42 2.50
C ALA A 86 -4.25 -7.55 3.53
N ALA A 87 -5.33 -8.31 3.55
CA ALA A 87 -5.54 -9.47 4.39
C ALA A 87 -6.29 -10.56 3.61
N HIS A 88 -6.43 -11.73 4.19
CA HIS A 88 -7.32 -12.77 3.68
C HIS A 88 -8.49 -12.94 4.65
N ASP A 89 -9.69 -13.04 4.10
CA ASP A 89 -10.85 -13.39 4.90
C ASP A 89 -10.84 -14.87 5.28
N THR A 90 -11.82 -15.31 6.05
CA THR A 90 -11.95 -16.71 6.51
C THR A 90 -12.14 -17.72 5.36
N THR A 91 -12.46 -17.24 4.17
CA THR A 91 -12.63 -18.04 2.95
C THR A 91 -11.41 -17.97 2.03
N GLY A 92 -10.37 -17.22 2.42
CA GLY A 92 -9.12 -17.06 1.66
C GLY A 92 -9.18 -16.01 0.56
N ASN A 93 -10.21 -15.16 0.51
CA ASN A 93 -10.27 -14.07 -0.45
C ASN A 93 -9.44 -12.87 0.03
N ASP A 94 -8.81 -12.18 -0.94
CA ASP A 94 -8.13 -10.93 -0.69
C ASP A 94 -9.12 -9.84 -0.28
N VAL A 95 -8.89 -9.23 0.88
CA VAL A 95 -9.69 -8.14 1.44
C VAL A 95 -8.78 -7.01 1.93
N ILE A 96 -9.39 -5.87 2.21
CA ILE A 96 -8.69 -4.73 2.82
C ILE A 96 -9.17 -4.58 4.25
N VAL A 97 -8.22 -4.42 5.17
CA VAL A 97 -8.47 -4.04 6.57
C VAL A 97 -7.86 -2.67 6.79
N ALA A 98 -8.55 -1.78 7.49
CA ALA A 98 -8.03 -0.46 7.84
C ALA A 98 -7.91 -0.32 9.35
N ALA A 99 -6.68 -0.07 9.83
CA ALA A 99 -6.41 0.36 11.18
C ALA A 99 -6.55 1.88 11.29
N ILE A 100 -7.24 2.37 12.30
CA ILE A 100 -7.51 3.79 12.54
C ILE A 100 -7.08 4.13 13.97
N GLU A 101 -6.26 5.19 14.12
CA GLU A 101 -5.84 5.63 15.44
C GLU A 101 -6.97 6.34 16.17
N GLY A 102 -7.18 5.97 17.43
CA GLY A 102 -8.17 6.57 18.31
C GLY A 102 -9.26 5.59 18.76
N SER A 103 -10.36 6.14 19.26
CA SER A 103 -11.55 5.38 19.67
C SER A 103 -12.44 5.03 18.49
N GLU A 104 -13.17 3.94 18.63
CA GLU A 104 -14.19 3.53 17.66
C GLU A 104 -15.37 4.51 17.71
N ASP A 105 -15.65 5.13 16.55
CA ASP A 105 -16.79 6.01 16.38
C ASP A 105 -17.18 6.09 14.88
N ALA A 106 -18.42 6.50 14.61
CA ALA A 106 -18.93 6.81 13.28
C ALA A 106 -18.62 5.77 12.17
N VAL A 107 -18.52 4.47 12.50
CA VAL A 107 -18.13 3.40 11.56
C VAL A 107 -19.13 3.25 10.41
N HIS A 108 -20.43 3.37 10.71
CA HIS A 108 -21.48 3.28 9.70
C HIS A 108 -21.37 4.45 8.71
N GLU A 109 -21.25 5.65 9.23
CA GLU A 109 -21.12 6.90 8.45
C GLU A 109 -19.84 6.89 7.60
N LEU A 110 -18.74 6.38 8.14
CA LEU A 110 -17.51 6.16 7.39
C LEU A 110 -17.75 5.21 6.21
N GLY A 111 -18.45 4.10 6.45
CA GLY A 111 -18.78 3.14 5.39
C GLY A 111 -19.57 3.78 4.23
N GLU A 112 -20.59 4.57 4.54
CA GLU A 112 -21.38 5.28 3.52
C GLU A 112 -20.55 6.36 2.81
N TYR A 113 -19.73 7.12 3.54
CA TYR A 113 -18.80 8.08 2.97
C TYR A 113 -17.86 7.43 1.96
N LEU A 114 -17.22 6.32 2.33
CA LEU A 114 -16.27 5.63 1.44
C LEU A 114 -16.96 5.09 0.18
N LYS A 115 -18.16 4.53 0.28
CA LYS A 115 -18.95 4.11 -0.88
C LYS A 115 -19.24 5.24 -1.85
N SER A 116 -19.35 6.47 -1.37
CA SER A 116 -19.54 7.65 -2.21
C SER A 116 -18.27 8.16 -2.90
N LYS A 117 -17.09 7.74 -2.43
CA LYS A 117 -15.78 8.27 -2.86
C LYS A 117 -14.97 7.30 -3.70
N MET A 118 -15.15 6.00 -3.52
CA MET A 118 -14.30 4.99 -4.16
C MET A 118 -15.09 3.76 -4.59
N PRO A 119 -14.55 2.97 -5.55
CA PRO A 119 -15.18 1.74 -6.02
C PRO A 119 -15.26 0.68 -4.92
N PHE A 120 -16.23 -0.22 -5.05
CA PHE A 120 -16.53 -1.26 -4.04
C PHE A 120 -15.34 -2.15 -3.65
N TYR A 121 -14.42 -2.42 -4.58
CA TYR A 121 -13.25 -3.25 -4.33
C TYR A 121 -12.16 -2.56 -3.50
N MET A 122 -12.25 -1.25 -3.30
CA MET A 122 -11.37 -0.45 -2.44
C MET A 122 -11.95 -0.23 -1.04
N ILE A 123 -13.21 -0.57 -0.80
CA ILE A 123 -13.84 -0.40 0.52
C ILE A 123 -13.27 -1.44 1.48
N PRO A 124 -12.71 -1.02 2.63
CA PRO A 124 -12.27 -1.98 3.65
C PRO A 124 -13.41 -2.87 4.11
N SER A 125 -13.16 -4.16 4.24
CA SER A 125 -14.10 -5.13 4.80
C SER A 125 -14.18 -5.04 6.32
N GLU A 126 -13.14 -4.45 6.94
CA GLU A 126 -13.02 -4.33 8.38
C GLU A 126 -12.28 -3.06 8.78
N PHE A 127 -12.74 -2.43 9.87
CA PHE A 127 -12.08 -1.31 10.53
C PHE A 127 -11.62 -1.73 11.93
N ARG A 128 -10.36 -1.48 12.28
CA ARG A 128 -9.76 -1.76 13.58
C ARG A 128 -9.28 -0.47 14.21
N PHE A 129 -9.77 -0.18 15.42
CA PHE A 129 -9.36 1.01 16.14
C PHE A 129 -8.26 0.68 17.14
N ILE A 130 -7.19 1.46 17.11
CA ILE A 130 -6.02 1.32 17.98
C ILE A 130 -5.83 2.67 18.69
N SER A 131 -5.82 2.67 20.02
CA SER A 131 -5.76 3.91 20.81
C SER A 131 -4.58 4.81 20.45
N ALA A 132 -3.41 4.24 20.17
CA ALA A 132 -2.24 4.95 19.70
C ALA A 132 -1.41 4.02 18.78
N PHE A 133 -0.98 4.54 17.65
CA PHE A 133 -0.14 3.80 16.71
C PHE A 133 1.29 3.67 17.22
N PRO A 134 1.88 2.47 17.17
CA PRO A 134 3.29 2.28 17.45
C PRO A 134 4.15 3.06 16.44
N LEU A 135 5.20 3.69 16.95
CA LEU A 135 6.17 4.45 16.17
C LEU A 135 7.50 3.70 16.11
N ASN A 136 8.20 3.81 15.00
CA ASN A 136 9.57 3.31 14.88
C ASN A 136 10.57 4.29 15.56
N ASN A 137 11.85 3.92 15.61
CA ASN A 137 12.91 4.73 16.24
C ASN A 137 13.08 6.13 15.62
N ASN A 138 12.52 6.38 14.43
CA ASN A 138 12.56 7.66 13.75
C ASN A 138 11.26 8.47 13.93
N GLY A 139 10.36 8.05 14.82
CA GLY A 139 9.07 8.71 15.06
C GLY A 139 8.03 8.53 13.95
N LYS A 140 8.25 7.63 13.00
CA LYS A 140 7.28 7.32 11.94
C LYS A 140 6.43 6.11 12.33
N ILE A 141 5.21 6.03 11.79
CA ILE A 141 4.29 4.90 11.99
C ILE A 141 5.00 3.57 11.68
N ASN A 142 4.99 2.65 12.65
CA ASN A 142 5.52 1.30 12.50
C ASN A 142 4.44 0.38 11.89
N ARG A 143 4.30 0.45 10.56
CA ARG A 143 3.30 -0.36 9.82
C ARG A 143 3.41 -1.85 10.07
N ARG A 144 4.63 -2.38 10.24
CA ARG A 144 4.85 -3.81 10.50
C ARG A 144 4.21 -4.23 11.83
N GLU A 145 4.40 -3.45 12.86
CA GLU A 145 3.83 -3.71 14.16
C GLU A 145 2.31 -3.57 14.17
N ILE A 146 1.76 -2.59 13.44
CA ILE A 146 0.31 -2.46 13.25
C ILE A 146 -0.25 -3.68 12.52
N ASN A 147 0.41 -4.17 11.47
CA ASN A 147 -0.01 -5.38 10.77
C ASN A 147 -0.07 -6.59 11.73
N ASN A 148 0.97 -6.77 12.55
CA ASN A 148 0.99 -7.86 13.54
C ASN A 148 -0.14 -7.73 14.56
N LEU A 149 -0.40 -6.52 15.07
CA LEU A 149 -1.49 -6.24 16.02
C LEU A 149 -2.88 -6.51 15.44
N VAL A 150 -3.07 -6.19 14.15
CA VAL A 150 -4.38 -6.27 13.48
C VAL A 150 -4.64 -7.64 12.89
N LEU A 151 -3.65 -8.24 12.24
CA LEU A 151 -3.80 -9.50 11.48
C LEU A 151 -3.36 -10.73 12.28
N GLY A 152 -2.72 -10.55 13.45
CA GLY A 152 -2.34 -11.67 14.33
C GLY A 152 -1.25 -12.56 13.75
N HIS A 153 -0.37 -12.03 12.91
CA HIS A 153 0.80 -12.76 12.41
C HIS A 153 1.93 -12.64 13.44
N ASP A 154 2.22 -13.75 14.12
CA ASP A 154 3.43 -13.95 14.92
C ASP A 154 4.68 -14.09 14.03
#